data_5f4bf902d0b3b52866ae48e6053abd34
#
_entry.id   5f4bf902d0b3b52866ae48e6053abd34
#
_cell.length_a   1.000
_cell.length_b   1.000
_cell.length_c   1.000
_cell.angle_alpha   90.00
_cell.angle_beta   90.00
_cell.angle_gamma   90.00
#
_symmetry.space_group_name_H-M   'P 1'
#
loop_
_entity.id
_entity.type
_entity.pdbx_description
1 polymer ?
#
loop_
_entity_poly.entity_id
_entity_poly.type
_entity_poly.pdbx_seq_one_letter_code
_entity_poly.pdbx_strand_id
1 'polypeptide(L)'
;MPPSLHVTFLCHAATHAMKTARFPTGDEPPAYDNRAALAQRFAHFDGRVIASPAPVARATAAWIASSVETSDAFSDIDYGRWRGHAIRAIADKDPEGMSAWLTNVDARPHGGESIAMLSERIANALATLVHDDARTGRYLIVTHAIVVKAALAHVRGDPLESIFAMDFAPLSSITLDYDRQRGVWTVA
;
A
#
# COMPACT_ATOMS: atom_id res chain seq x y z
N MET A 1 23.46 11.02 8.36
CA MET A 1 22.07 10.79 7.92
C MET A 1 21.63 11.97 7.07
N PRO A 2 20.91 11.77 5.96
CA PRO A 2 20.34 12.87 5.19
C PRO A 2 19.35 13.67 6.05
N PRO A 3 19.20 14.98 5.82
CA PRO A 3 18.30 15.83 6.60
C PRO A 3 16.80 15.49 6.39
N SER A 4 16.50 14.86 5.29
CA SER A 4 15.13 14.46 4.91
C SER A 4 15.08 12.99 4.49
N LEU A 5 13.93 12.39 4.71
CA LEU A 5 13.59 11.06 4.23
C LEU A 5 12.52 11.21 3.15
N HIS A 6 12.71 10.57 2.00
CA HIS A 6 11.78 10.58 0.87
C HIS A 6 11.23 9.17 0.65
N VAL A 7 9.96 8.98 0.85
CA VAL A 7 9.29 7.68 0.71
C VAL A 7 8.25 7.75 -0.40
N THR A 8 8.57 7.15 -1.54
CA THR A 8 7.61 7.02 -2.63
C THR A 8 6.84 5.71 -2.48
N PHE A 9 5.54 5.79 -2.30
CA PHE A 9 4.63 4.65 -2.37
C PHE A 9 4.15 4.48 -3.81
N LEU A 10 4.28 3.28 -4.33
CA LEU A 10 3.81 2.88 -5.66
C LEU A 10 2.77 1.77 -5.49
N CYS A 11 1.56 1.98 -6.00
CA CYS A 11 0.58 0.90 -6.11
C CYS A 11 1.07 -0.12 -7.14
N HIS A 12 1.02 -1.41 -6.80
CA HIS A 12 1.41 -2.48 -7.71
C HIS A 12 0.62 -2.47 -9.02
N ALA A 13 1.09 -3.19 -10.03
CA ALA A 13 0.42 -3.35 -11.32
C ALA A 13 -0.98 -3.98 -11.14
N ALA A 14 -1.89 -3.73 -12.10
CA ALA A 14 -3.23 -4.29 -12.06
C ALA A 14 -3.20 -5.83 -12.00
N THR A 15 -4.11 -6.41 -11.22
CA THR A 15 -4.37 -7.85 -11.16
C THR A 15 -5.70 -8.19 -11.84
N HIS A 16 -5.93 -9.48 -12.10
CA HIS A 16 -7.20 -9.93 -12.62
C HIS A 16 -8.35 -9.74 -11.59
N ALA A 17 -8.06 -9.92 -10.30
CA ALA A 17 -9.02 -9.68 -9.23
C ALA A 17 -9.55 -8.23 -9.23
N MET A 18 -8.66 -7.25 -9.39
CA MET A 18 -9.06 -5.84 -9.50
C MET A 18 -9.99 -5.59 -10.67
N LYS A 19 -9.73 -6.19 -11.84
CA LYS A 19 -10.57 -6.05 -13.05
C LYS A 19 -11.94 -6.68 -12.91
N THR A 20 -12.05 -7.73 -12.13
CA THR A 20 -13.28 -8.48 -11.93
C THR A 20 -13.99 -8.11 -10.63
N ALA A 21 -13.59 -7.00 -9.98
CA ALA A 21 -14.14 -6.49 -8.73
C ALA A 21 -14.22 -7.59 -7.65
N ARG A 22 -13.09 -8.23 -7.39
CA ARG A 22 -12.95 -9.26 -6.35
C ARG A 22 -12.01 -8.79 -5.26
N PHE A 23 -12.25 -9.24 -4.04
CA PHE A 23 -11.24 -9.20 -3.00
C PHE A 23 -10.06 -10.08 -3.41
N PRO A 24 -8.80 -9.60 -3.29
CA PRO A 24 -7.64 -10.37 -3.71
C PRO A 24 -7.48 -11.66 -2.88
N THR A 25 -6.92 -12.68 -3.49
CA THR A 25 -6.50 -13.91 -2.80
C THR A 25 -5.12 -13.74 -2.16
N GLY A 26 -4.32 -12.78 -2.67
CA GLY A 26 -2.98 -12.45 -2.17
C GLY A 26 -1.85 -13.14 -2.96
N ASP A 27 -2.16 -14.02 -3.91
CA ASP A 27 -1.22 -14.78 -4.73
C ASP A 27 -1.27 -14.42 -6.23
N GLU A 28 -2.06 -13.41 -6.60
CA GLU A 28 -2.23 -13.01 -7.99
C GLU A 28 -0.95 -12.43 -8.59
N PRO A 29 -0.63 -12.79 -9.85
CA PRO A 29 0.40 -12.12 -10.62
C PRO A 29 -0.15 -10.81 -11.24
N PRO A 30 0.75 -9.96 -11.77
CA PRO A 30 0.34 -8.83 -12.63
C PRO A 30 -0.45 -9.33 -13.85
N ALA A 31 -1.54 -8.62 -14.17
CA ALA A 31 -2.37 -8.92 -15.34
C ALA A 31 -1.70 -8.50 -16.66
N TYR A 32 -0.75 -7.57 -16.62
CA TYR A 32 -0.02 -7.03 -17.78
C TYR A 32 1.45 -6.83 -17.44
N ASP A 33 2.29 -6.88 -18.45
CA ASP A 33 3.71 -6.48 -18.35
C ASP A 33 3.82 -4.96 -18.53
N ASN A 34 4.19 -4.27 -17.48
CA ASN A 34 4.44 -2.83 -17.44
C ASN A 34 5.94 -2.50 -17.29
N ARG A 35 6.82 -3.45 -17.49
CA ARG A 35 8.26 -3.35 -17.25
C ARG A 35 8.88 -2.15 -17.94
N ALA A 36 8.65 -1.97 -19.24
CA ALA A 36 9.27 -0.90 -20.01
C ALA A 36 8.91 0.50 -19.45
N ALA A 37 7.62 0.71 -19.12
CA ALA A 37 7.14 1.98 -18.59
C ALA A 37 7.71 2.27 -17.19
N LEU A 38 7.76 1.26 -16.32
CA LEU A 38 8.29 1.43 -14.96
C LEU A 38 9.81 1.59 -14.97
N ALA A 39 10.53 0.82 -15.78
CA ALA A 39 11.98 0.97 -15.94
C ALA A 39 12.35 2.38 -16.42
N GLN A 40 11.58 2.93 -17.35
CA GLN A 40 11.78 4.31 -17.81
C GLN A 40 11.47 5.34 -16.70
N ARG A 41 10.32 5.17 -16.03
CA ARG A 41 9.87 6.09 -14.97
C ARG A 41 10.82 6.18 -13.81
N PHE A 42 11.43 5.05 -13.42
CA PHE A 42 12.33 4.94 -12.27
C PHE A 42 13.81 4.73 -12.67
N ALA A 43 14.19 5.06 -13.92
CA ALA A 43 15.54 4.83 -14.47
C ALA A 43 16.68 5.42 -13.61
N HIS A 44 16.40 6.48 -12.85
CA HIS A 44 17.38 7.18 -12.00
C HIS A 44 17.06 7.05 -10.51
N PHE A 45 16.22 6.08 -10.13
CA PHE A 45 15.97 5.85 -8.72
C PHE A 45 17.16 5.15 -8.08
N ASP A 46 17.74 5.78 -7.06
CA ASP A 46 18.98 5.37 -6.38
C ASP A 46 18.78 5.00 -4.90
N GLY A 47 17.52 4.77 -4.48
CA GLY A 47 17.14 4.43 -3.12
C GLY A 47 16.96 2.92 -2.89
N ARG A 48 16.48 2.58 -1.69
CA ARG A 48 16.06 1.20 -1.34
C ARG A 48 14.68 0.93 -1.91
N VAL A 49 14.50 -0.26 -2.49
CA VAL A 49 13.21 -0.73 -2.99
C VAL A 49 12.70 -1.82 -2.05
N ILE A 50 11.53 -1.57 -1.47
CA ILE A 50 10.84 -2.50 -0.57
C ILE A 50 9.50 -2.87 -1.21
N ALA A 51 9.14 -4.13 -1.18
CA ALA A 51 7.85 -4.60 -1.70
C ALA A 51 7.03 -5.30 -0.61
N SER A 52 5.71 -5.20 -0.72
CA SER A 52 4.82 -6.19 -0.10
C SER A 52 5.25 -7.60 -0.52
N PRO A 53 5.13 -8.62 0.33
CA PRO A 53 5.45 -10.00 -0.03
C PRO A 53 4.53 -10.59 -1.10
N ALA A 54 3.41 -9.96 -1.43
CA ALA A 54 2.50 -10.41 -2.48
C ALA A 54 3.20 -10.53 -3.84
N PRO A 55 2.97 -11.61 -4.63
CA PRO A 55 3.61 -11.82 -5.91
C PRO A 55 3.50 -10.65 -6.88
N VAL A 56 2.33 -9.99 -6.96
CA VAL A 56 2.13 -8.82 -7.82
C VAL A 56 3.02 -7.64 -7.44
N ALA A 57 3.18 -7.37 -6.14
CA ALA A 57 4.01 -6.26 -5.66
C ALA A 57 5.49 -6.55 -5.90
N ARG A 58 5.94 -7.78 -5.61
CA ARG A 58 7.31 -8.22 -5.88
C ARG A 58 7.65 -8.17 -7.37
N ALA A 59 6.76 -8.67 -8.23
CA ALA A 59 6.94 -8.60 -9.67
C ALA A 59 7.01 -7.16 -10.18
N THR A 60 6.13 -6.29 -9.70
CA THR A 60 6.14 -4.86 -10.03
C THR A 60 7.46 -4.20 -9.60
N ALA A 61 7.94 -4.48 -8.39
CA ALA A 61 9.21 -3.97 -7.88
C ALA A 61 10.42 -4.48 -8.68
N ALA A 62 10.42 -5.76 -9.07
CA ALA A 62 11.48 -6.37 -9.88
C ALA A 62 11.58 -5.79 -11.31
N TRP A 63 10.54 -5.10 -11.79
CA TRP A 63 10.63 -4.33 -13.03
C TRP A 63 11.38 -3.01 -12.89
N ILE A 64 11.62 -2.56 -11.65
CA ILE A 64 12.26 -1.28 -11.34
C ILE A 64 13.70 -1.48 -10.86
N ALA A 65 13.94 -2.49 -10.02
CA ALA A 65 15.23 -2.72 -9.39
C ALA A 65 15.59 -4.20 -9.35
N SER A 66 16.88 -4.49 -9.45
CA SER A 66 17.43 -5.86 -9.32
C SER A 66 17.51 -6.33 -7.87
N SER A 67 17.60 -5.40 -6.92
CA SER A 67 17.60 -5.70 -5.49
C SER A 67 16.31 -5.15 -4.87
N VAL A 68 15.47 -6.06 -4.37
CA VAL A 68 14.18 -5.76 -3.75
C VAL A 68 14.12 -6.45 -2.41
N GLU A 69 13.88 -5.67 -1.36
CA GLU A 69 13.58 -6.18 -0.04
C GLU A 69 12.09 -6.45 0.10
N THR A 70 11.68 -7.38 0.93
CA THR A 70 10.26 -7.62 1.24
C THR A 70 9.97 -7.28 2.70
N SER A 71 8.78 -6.72 2.95
CA SER A 71 8.36 -6.40 4.31
C SER A 71 6.86 -6.64 4.48
N ASP A 72 6.51 -7.43 5.49
CA ASP A 72 5.13 -7.70 5.89
C ASP A 72 4.42 -6.43 6.38
N ALA A 73 5.17 -5.41 6.81
CA ALA A 73 4.62 -4.13 7.20
C ALA A 73 3.84 -3.44 6.08
N PHE A 74 4.14 -3.76 4.81
CA PHE A 74 3.49 -3.22 3.62
C PHE A 74 2.60 -4.25 2.89
N SER A 75 2.23 -5.35 3.55
CA SER A 75 1.26 -6.32 3.03
C SER A 75 -0.11 -5.68 2.81
N ASP A 76 -0.90 -6.25 1.91
CA ASP A 76 -2.31 -5.89 1.77
C ASP A 76 -3.04 -6.07 3.10
N ILE A 77 -4.19 -5.43 3.23
CA ILE A 77 -5.09 -5.70 4.35
C ILE A 77 -5.59 -7.15 4.29
N ASP A 78 -5.68 -7.80 5.44
CA ASP A 78 -6.22 -9.15 5.49
C ASP A 78 -7.74 -9.14 5.36
N TYR A 79 -8.24 -9.56 4.19
CA TYR A 79 -9.68 -9.68 3.91
C TYR A 79 -10.31 -10.98 4.47
N GLY A 80 -9.57 -11.80 5.23
CA GLY A 80 -10.10 -13.00 5.87
C GLY A 80 -10.96 -13.86 4.94
N ARG A 81 -12.20 -14.19 5.37
CA ARG A 81 -13.12 -15.03 4.59
C ARG A 81 -13.67 -14.39 3.29
N TRP A 82 -13.42 -13.10 3.05
CA TRP A 82 -13.84 -12.43 1.81
C TRP A 82 -12.85 -12.63 0.67
N ARG A 83 -11.64 -13.11 0.93
CA ARG A 83 -10.61 -13.35 -0.10
C ARG A 83 -11.16 -14.15 -1.27
N GLY A 84 -10.89 -13.69 -2.49
CA GLY A 84 -11.28 -14.33 -3.75
C GLY A 84 -12.76 -14.20 -4.11
N HIS A 85 -13.62 -13.68 -3.21
CA HIS A 85 -15.03 -13.48 -3.49
C HIS A 85 -15.27 -12.18 -4.27
N ALA A 86 -16.28 -12.17 -5.14
CA ALA A 86 -16.73 -10.94 -5.79
C ALA A 86 -17.29 -9.98 -4.72
N ILE A 87 -16.92 -8.70 -4.79
CA ILE A 87 -17.39 -7.67 -3.85
C ILE A 87 -18.92 -7.62 -3.81
N ARG A 88 -19.57 -7.69 -4.99
CA ARG A 88 -21.02 -7.70 -5.10
C ARG A 88 -21.63 -8.93 -4.42
N ALA A 89 -21.05 -10.11 -4.58
CA ALA A 89 -21.57 -11.33 -3.95
C ALA A 89 -21.50 -11.26 -2.42
N ILE A 90 -20.48 -10.62 -1.86
CA ILE A 90 -20.41 -10.35 -0.41
C ILE A 90 -21.48 -9.32 -0.01
N ALA A 91 -21.63 -8.23 -0.75
CA ALA A 91 -22.63 -7.21 -0.45
C ALA A 91 -24.06 -7.76 -0.50
N ASP A 92 -24.35 -8.67 -1.44
CA ASP A 92 -25.66 -9.32 -1.56
C ASP A 92 -25.91 -10.34 -0.41
N LYS A 93 -24.85 -11.06 0.03
CA LYS A 93 -24.96 -12.12 1.04
C LYS A 93 -24.85 -11.61 2.48
N ASP A 94 -24.05 -10.59 2.73
CA ASP A 94 -23.75 -10.02 4.04
C ASP A 94 -23.76 -8.48 3.94
N PRO A 95 -24.92 -7.85 3.66
CA PRO A 95 -25.02 -6.40 3.49
C PRO A 95 -24.69 -5.64 4.78
N GLU A 96 -25.02 -6.19 5.94
CA GLU A 96 -24.71 -5.60 7.24
C GLU A 96 -23.20 -5.61 7.50
N GLY A 97 -22.52 -6.73 7.22
CA GLY A 97 -21.08 -6.84 7.32
C GLY A 97 -20.37 -5.88 6.35
N MET A 98 -20.84 -5.78 5.10
CA MET A 98 -20.30 -4.83 4.13
C MET A 98 -20.49 -3.38 4.58
N SER A 99 -21.68 -3.04 5.09
CA SER A 99 -21.94 -1.70 5.64
C SER A 99 -21.05 -1.39 6.84
N ALA A 100 -20.92 -2.34 7.78
CA ALA A 100 -20.03 -2.18 8.93
C ALA A 100 -18.59 -1.96 8.51
N TRP A 101 -18.09 -2.73 7.53
CA TRP A 101 -16.74 -2.56 6.97
C TRP A 101 -16.49 -1.15 6.42
N LEU A 102 -17.48 -0.55 5.73
CA LEU A 102 -17.35 0.76 5.08
C LEU A 102 -17.54 1.94 6.03
N THR A 103 -18.17 1.75 7.20
CA THR A 103 -18.58 2.84 8.11
C THR A 103 -17.96 2.77 9.49
N ASN A 104 -17.32 1.66 9.85
CA ASN A 104 -16.67 1.49 11.15
C ASN A 104 -15.25 0.96 10.97
N VAL A 105 -14.27 1.79 11.29
CA VAL A 105 -12.84 1.48 11.10
C VAL A 105 -12.33 0.30 11.93
N ASP A 106 -13.02 -0.06 13.01
CA ASP A 106 -12.70 -1.21 13.86
C ASP A 106 -13.40 -2.50 13.41
N ALA A 107 -14.37 -2.40 12.48
CA ALA A 107 -15.14 -3.55 12.04
C ALA A 107 -14.27 -4.59 11.29
N ARG A 108 -14.52 -5.85 11.60
CA ARG A 108 -13.85 -7.02 11.01
C ARG A 108 -14.85 -8.09 10.58
N PRO A 109 -15.85 -7.77 9.76
CA PRO A 109 -16.90 -8.73 9.39
C PRO A 109 -16.34 -9.95 8.66
N HIS A 110 -15.20 -9.79 7.99
CA HIS A 110 -14.49 -10.88 7.29
C HIS A 110 -13.54 -11.69 8.21
N GLY A 111 -13.33 -11.26 9.47
CA GLY A 111 -12.42 -11.93 10.41
C GLY A 111 -10.93 -11.68 10.19
N GLY A 112 -10.57 -10.82 9.23
CA GLY A 112 -9.20 -10.42 8.95
C GLY A 112 -8.78 -9.14 9.70
N GLU A 113 -8.09 -8.21 9.02
CA GLU A 113 -7.56 -6.96 9.59
C GLU A 113 -8.58 -5.83 9.44
N SER A 114 -8.76 -5.00 10.47
CA SER A 114 -9.59 -3.78 10.38
C SER A 114 -8.80 -2.62 9.76
N ILE A 115 -9.50 -1.55 9.37
CA ILE A 115 -8.85 -0.31 8.88
C ILE A 115 -7.99 0.31 9.98
N ALA A 116 -8.45 0.29 11.24
CA ALA A 116 -7.68 0.79 12.37
C ALA A 116 -6.37 -0.01 12.58
N MET A 117 -6.43 -1.34 12.51
CA MET A 117 -5.24 -2.20 12.60
C MET A 117 -4.27 -1.95 11.45
N LEU A 118 -4.77 -1.84 10.20
CA LEU A 118 -3.95 -1.47 9.05
C LEU A 118 -3.26 -0.12 9.27
N SER A 119 -3.99 0.89 9.72
CA SER A 119 -3.47 2.24 9.94
C SER A 119 -2.38 2.26 11.01
N GLU A 120 -2.56 1.52 12.10
CA GLU A 120 -1.55 1.37 13.15
C GLU A 120 -0.29 0.68 12.61
N ARG A 121 -0.44 -0.40 11.84
CA ARG A 121 0.69 -1.10 11.20
C ARG A 121 1.48 -0.17 10.29
N ILE A 122 0.81 0.66 9.50
CA ILE A 122 1.46 1.60 8.58
C ILE A 122 2.13 2.76 9.35
N ALA A 123 1.50 3.29 10.40
CA ALA A 123 2.12 4.30 11.27
C ALA A 123 3.42 3.78 11.88
N ASN A 124 3.42 2.54 12.40
CA ASN A 124 4.60 1.87 12.95
C ASN A 124 5.68 1.64 11.88
N ALA A 125 5.29 1.27 10.66
CA ALA A 125 6.21 1.10 9.54
C ALA A 125 6.89 2.41 9.15
N LEU A 126 6.13 3.51 9.06
CA LEU A 126 6.68 4.85 8.80
C LEU A 126 7.63 5.31 9.91
N ALA A 127 7.29 5.07 11.18
CA ALA A 127 8.16 5.37 12.32
C ALA A 127 9.47 4.57 12.24
N THR A 128 9.42 3.29 11.84
CA THR A 128 10.61 2.46 11.64
C THR A 128 11.52 3.03 10.55
N LEU A 129 10.97 3.49 9.42
CA LEU A 129 11.75 4.11 8.35
C LEU A 129 12.45 5.41 8.79
N VAL A 130 11.85 6.18 9.70
CA VAL A 130 12.46 7.40 10.26
C VAL A 130 13.76 7.08 11.00
N HIS A 131 13.83 5.93 11.66
CA HIS A 131 15.00 5.49 12.42
C HIS A 131 15.99 4.65 11.60
N ASP A 132 15.67 4.35 10.33
CA ASP A 132 16.59 3.62 9.46
C ASP A 132 17.76 4.51 9.02
N ASP A 133 18.97 3.94 9.11
CA ASP A 133 20.24 4.61 8.76
C ASP A 133 20.57 4.56 7.26
N ALA A 134 19.57 4.36 6.40
CA ALA A 134 19.81 4.33 4.96
C ALA A 134 20.52 5.57 4.46
N ARG A 135 21.66 5.37 3.77
CA ARG A 135 22.57 6.45 3.34
C ARG A 135 21.88 7.46 2.41
N THR A 136 20.97 6.99 1.56
CA THR A 136 20.31 7.86 0.58
C THR A 136 19.12 8.59 1.17
N GLY A 137 18.50 8.08 2.25
CA GLY A 137 17.23 8.58 2.77
C GLY A 137 16.08 8.48 1.76
N ARG A 138 16.19 7.62 0.73
CA ARG A 138 15.20 7.45 -0.35
C ARG A 138 14.69 6.02 -0.39
N TYR A 139 13.37 5.89 -0.39
CA TYR A 139 12.68 4.62 -0.44
C TYR A 139 11.62 4.62 -1.54
N LEU A 140 11.51 3.48 -2.23
CA LEU A 140 10.38 3.15 -3.08
C LEU A 140 9.69 1.93 -2.49
N ILE A 141 8.44 2.09 -2.07
CA ILE A 141 7.63 1.03 -1.46
C ILE A 141 6.56 0.61 -2.45
N VAL A 142 6.67 -0.60 -2.97
CA VAL A 142 5.69 -1.18 -3.89
C VAL A 142 4.68 -2.01 -3.10
N THR A 143 3.45 -1.54 -3.07
CA THR A 143 2.41 -2.08 -2.19
C THR A 143 1.00 -1.97 -2.81
N HIS A 144 -0.03 -2.01 -2.00
CA HIS A 144 -1.45 -2.07 -2.36
C HIS A 144 -2.12 -0.71 -2.18
N ALA A 145 -3.15 -0.44 -2.97
CA ALA A 145 -3.85 0.85 -2.94
C ALA A 145 -4.33 1.24 -1.53
N ILE A 146 -4.88 0.30 -0.77
CA ILE A 146 -5.38 0.57 0.58
C ILE A 146 -4.26 0.93 1.57
N VAL A 147 -3.08 0.34 1.41
CA VAL A 147 -1.87 0.66 2.20
C VAL A 147 -1.39 2.08 1.90
N VAL A 148 -1.36 2.45 0.61
CA VAL A 148 -0.99 3.82 0.20
C VAL A 148 -1.96 4.85 0.77
N LYS A 149 -3.27 4.56 0.73
CA LYS A 149 -4.31 5.41 1.29
C LYS A 149 -4.17 5.56 2.81
N ALA A 150 -3.83 4.47 3.52
CA ALA A 150 -3.58 4.51 4.96
C ALA A 150 -2.35 5.37 5.31
N ALA A 151 -1.26 5.25 4.55
CA ALA A 151 -0.08 6.10 4.72
C ALA A 151 -0.40 7.58 4.47
N LEU A 152 -1.17 7.86 3.43
CA LEU A 152 -1.59 9.22 3.08
C LEU A 152 -2.50 9.84 4.15
N ALA A 153 -3.50 9.09 4.63
CA ALA A 153 -4.40 9.53 5.71
C ALA A 153 -3.61 9.82 7.00
N HIS A 154 -2.66 8.94 7.37
CA HIS A 154 -1.81 9.13 8.53
C HIS A 154 -0.99 10.43 8.45
N VAL A 155 -0.34 10.68 7.32
CA VAL A 155 0.52 11.87 7.13
C VAL A 155 -0.29 13.16 7.08
N ARG A 156 -1.50 13.13 6.51
CA ARG A 156 -2.40 14.30 6.46
C ARG A 156 -3.13 14.55 7.78
N GLY A 157 -3.19 13.57 8.67
CA GLY A 157 -4.07 13.60 9.84
C GLY A 157 -5.55 13.51 9.48
N ASP A 158 -5.87 12.88 8.34
CA ASP A 158 -7.24 12.67 7.89
C ASP A 158 -7.94 11.62 8.77
N PRO A 159 -9.27 11.68 8.93
CA PRO A 159 -10.04 10.61 9.55
C PRO A 159 -9.84 9.29 8.79
N LEU A 160 -9.77 8.16 9.52
CA LEU A 160 -9.49 6.84 8.90
C LEU A 160 -10.57 6.42 7.89
N GLU A 161 -11.81 6.86 8.07
CA GLU A 161 -12.91 6.63 7.14
C GLU A 161 -12.65 7.22 5.75
N SER A 162 -11.80 8.24 5.65
CA SER A 162 -11.42 8.87 4.38
C SER A 162 -10.75 7.92 3.40
N ILE A 163 -10.16 6.82 3.90
CA ILE A 163 -9.51 5.77 3.09
C ILE A 163 -10.45 5.22 2.02
N PHE A 164 -11.74 5.06 2.33
CA PHE A 164 -12.72 4.55 1.37
C PHE A 164 -13.14 5.57 0.30
N ALA A 165 -13.01 6.86 0.60
CA ALA A 165 -13.31 7.95 -0.34
C ALA A 165 -12.16 8.28 -1.29
N MET A 166 -10.93 7.83 -0.99
CA MET A 166 -9.77 8.04 -1.85
C MET A 166 -9.81 7.09 -3.05
N ASP A 167 -9.50 7.60 -4.23
CA ASP A 167 -9.21 6.77 -5.41
C ASP A 167 -7.70 6.66 -5.61
N PHE A 168 -7.22 5.44 -5.89
CA PHE A 168 -5.80 5.18 -6.12
C PHE A 168 -5.62 4.05 -7.15
N ALA A 169 -5.27 4.42 -8.36
CA ALA A 169 -5.15 3.49 -9.48
C ALA A 169 -3.87 2.64 -9.43
N PRO A 170 -3.83 1.45 -10.07
CA PRO A 170 -2.61 0.71 -10.29
C PRO A 170 -1.51 1.58 -10.92
N LEU A 171 -0.28 1.38 -10.50
CA LEU A 171 0.92 2.11 -10.94
C LEU A 171 0.92 3.62 -10.63
N SER A 172 -0.10 4.15 -9.94
CA SER A 172 -0.01 5.50 -9.39
C SER A 172 0.88 5.52 -8.14
N SER A 173 1.46 6.69 -7.86
CA SER A 173 2.36 6.85 -6.71
C SER A 173 2.13 8.17 -6.01
N ILE A 174 2.51 8.22 -4.75
CA ILE A 174 2.67 9.43 -3.95
C ILE A 174 4.07 9.43 -3.34
N THR A 175 4.59 10.60 -3.04
CA THR A 175 5.81 10.75 -2.25
C THR A 175 5.47 11.43 -0.94
N LEU A 176 6.00 10.88 0.14
CA LEU A 176 5.92 11.43 1.48
C LEU A 176 7.33 11.84 1.91
N ASP A 177 7.45 13.04 2.41
CA ASP A 177 8.72 13.60 2.88
C ASP A 177 8.69 13.74 4.40
N TYR A 178 9.74 13.29 5.06
CA TYR A 178 9.94 13.49 6.49
C TYR A 178 11.10 14.43 6.73
N ASP A 179 10.80 15.58 7.34
CA ASP A 179 11.81 16.53 7.81
C ASP A 179 12.33 16.07 9.19
N ARG A 180 13.57 15.56 9.24
CA ARG A 180 14.18 15.06 10.48
C ARG A 180 14.43 16.16 11.52
N GLN A 181 14.59 17.41 11.09
CA GLN A 181 14.83 18.53 12.02
C GLN A 181 13.53 18.97 12.69
N ARG A 182 12.43 18.95 11.94
CA ARG A 182 11.10 19.35 12.44
C ARG A 182 10.31 18.19 13.02
N GLY A 183 10.68 16.95 12.71
CA GLY A 183 9.96 15.75 13.14
C GLY A 183 8.59 15.58 12.49
N VAL A 184 8.40 16.08 11.26
CA VAL A 184 7.08 16.09 10.60
C VAL A 184 7.12 15.44 9.22
N TRP A 185 6.05 14.72 8.90
CA TRP A 185 5.76 14.22 7.57
C TRP A 185 4.96 15.24 6.75
N THR A 186 5.18 15.29 5.46
CA THR A 186 4.41 16.08 4.48
C THR A 186 4.21 15.26 3.21
N VAL A 187 3.19 15.63 2.43
CA VAL A 187 2.99 15.10 1.08
C VAL A 187 3.75 16.00 0.12
N ALA A 188 4.62 15.42 -0.74
CA ALA A 188 5.42 16.13 -1.72
C ALA A 188 4.59 16.57 -2.93
#